data_af73d8534b13b300ac6aae41811a7d40
#
_entry.id   af73d8534b13b300ac6aae41811a7d40
#
_cell.length_a   1.000
_cell.length_b   1.000
_cell.length_c   1.000
_cell.angle_alpha   90.00
_cell.angle_beta   90.00
_cell.angle_gamma   90.00
#
_symmetry.space_group_name_H-M   'P 1'
#
loop_
_entity.id
_entity.type
_entity.pdbx_description
1 polymer ?
#
loop_
_entity_poly.entity_id
_entity_poly.type
_entity_poly.pdbx_seq_one_letter_code
_entity_poly.pdbx_strand_id
1 'polypeptide(L)'
;MAKRKKESFFWISYSDLMTSLFFIMLVLFVLSSTGLYMSEQATRKQLDKISEIQVAVNRLPKEYFREDSINKRWTLREEFTPHFASRDATIPPRDTAQIIYIGQSLMKVVKSLNALKSSDKYAGLDVKYMLVIEGMASNIQYSRNDELSYDRALAVYYLWKRNGIDFENSDCEVQISGSGIRGIRPYNTAYYEAEQKGDPNASKLYNLHEEEKNQCIIIQIIPKISNIER
;
A
#
# COMPACT_ATOMS: atom_id res chain seq x y z
N MET A 1 4.54 -34.69 -74.22
CA MET A 1 4.00 -33.35 -73.92
C MET A 1 3.03 -33.27 -72.72
N ALA A 2 2.40 -34.36 -72.28
CA ALA A 2 1.42 -34.36 -71.19
C ALA A 2 2.02 -34.17 -69.77
N LYS A 3 3.27 -34.57 -69.50
CA LYS A 3 3.92 -34.47 -68.18
C LYS A 3 4.20 -33.02 -67.76
N ARG A 4 4.59 -32.17 -68.71
CA ARG A 4 4.90 -30.72 -68.44
C ARG A 4 3.67 -29.90 -68.08
N LYS A 5 2.49 -30.22 -68.56
CA LYS A 5 1.22 -29.55 -68.24
C LYS A 5 0.76 -29.85 -66.77
N LYS A 6 0.97 -31.07 -66.28
CA LYS A 6 0.61 -31.45 -64.90
C LYS A 6 1.48 -30.80 -63.88
N GLU A 7 2.78 -30.64 -64.14
CA GLU A 7 3.70 -29.96 -63.20
C GLU A 7 3.39 -28.47 -63.11
N SER A 8 3.07 -27.79 -64.21
CA SER A 8 2.70 -26.35 -64.14
C SER A 8 1.40 -26.11 -63.39
N PHE A 9 0.42 -27.01 -63.50
CA PHE A 9 -0.83 -26.87 -62.75
C PHE A 9 -0.63 -27.08 -61.22
N PHE A 10 0.24 -27.99 -60.81
CA PHE A 10 0.60 -28.24 -59.42
C PHE A 10 1.27 -27.01 -58.79
N TRP A 11 2.20 -26.37 -59.48
CA TRP A 11 2.89 -25.18 -58.99
C TRP A 11 1.95 -23.98 -58.87
N ILE A 12 1.00 -23.79 -59.77
CA ILE A 12 -0.01 -22.74 -59.69
C ILE A 12 -0.92 -22.95 -58.47
N SER A 13 -1.42 -24.17 -58.28
CA SER A 13 -2.28 -24.51 -57.14
C SER A 13 -1.54 -24.38 -55.81
N TYR A 14 -0.26 -24.76 -55.75
CA TYR A 14 0.58 -24.61 -54.59
C TYR A 14 0.85 -23.16 -54.25
N SER A 15 1.13 -22.33 -55.26
CA SER A 15 1.34 -20.88 -55.06
C SER A 15 0.09 -20.17 -54.57
N ASP A 16 -1.09 -20.55 -55.10
CA ASP A 16 -2.36 -19.99 -54.65
C ASP A 16 -2.67 -20.35 -53.18
N LEU A 17 -2.43 -21.62 -52.81
CA LEU A 17 -2.59 -22.09 -51.45
C LEU A 17 -1.62 -21.37 -50.48
N MET A 18 -0.37 -21.17 -50.85
CA MET A 18 0.62 -20.45 -50.04
C MET A 18 0.27 -18.99 -49.92
N THR A 19 -0.22 -18.36 -50.99
CA THR A 19 -0.64 -16.94 -50.96
C THR A 19 -1.86 -16.75 -50.06
N SER A 20 -2.86 -17.63 -50.17
CA SER A 20 -4.04 -17.55 -49.30
C SER A 20 -3.69 -17.80 -47.83
N LEU A 21 -2.81 -18.77 -47.53
CA LEU A 21 -2.31 -19.00 -46.16
C LEU A 21 -1.56 -17.81 -45.64
N PHE A 22 -0.72 -17.18 -46.47
CA PHE A 22 0.00 -15.94 -46.09
C PHE A 22 -0.97 -14.80 -45.72
N PHE A 23 -2.00 -14.56 -46.51
CA PHE A 23 -3.01 -13.55 -46.23
C PHE A 23 -3.77 -13.84 -44.92
N ILE A 24 -4.16 -15.09 -44.69
CA ILE A 24 -4.82 -15.48 -43.42
C ILE A 24 -3.89 -15.20 -42.24
N MET A 25 -2.62 -15.62 -42.33
CA MET A 25 -1.64 -15.34 -41.27
C MET A 25 -1.42 -13.84 -41.04
N LEU A 26 -1.37 -13.06 -42.12
CA LEU A 26 -1.21 -11.62 -42.05
C LEU A 26 -2.42 -10.95 -41.36
N VAL A 27 -3.64 -11.35 -41.70
CA VAL A 27 -4.86 -10.83 -41.06
C VAL A 27 -4.88 -11.21 -39.59
N LEU A 28 -4.57 -12.47 -39.23
CA LEU A 28 -4.49 -12.91 -37.82
C LEU A 28 -3.41 -12.15 -37.05
N PHE A 29 -2.27 -11.89 -37.68
CA PHE A 29 -1.19 -11.11 -37.07
C PHE A 29 -1.65 -9.67 -36.77
N VAL A 30 -2.30 -8.99 -37.73
CA VAL A 30 -2.81 -7.63 -37.55
C VAL A 30 -3.87 -7.59 -36.45
N LEU A 31 -4.83 -8.51 -36.46
CA LEU A 31 -5.87 -8.59 -35.42
C LEU A 31 -5.26 -8.83 -34.03
N SER A 32 -4.32 -9.76 -33.91
CA SER A 32 -3.61 -10.04 -32.65
C SER A 32 -2.81 -8.84 -32.17
N SER A 33 -2.05 -8.21 -33.07
CA SER A 33 -1.25 -7.01 -32.73
C SER A 33 -2.12 -5.84 -32.28
N THR A 34 -3.26 -5.62 -32.94
CA THR A 34 -4.21 -4.56 -32.57
C THR A 34 -4.85 -4.83 -31.21
N GLY A 35 -5.22 -6.09 -30.96
CA GLY A 35 -5.77 -6.51 -29.66
C GLY A 35 -4.78 -6.31 -28.52
N LEU A 36 -3.51 -6.69 -28.71
CA LEU A 36 -2.44 -6.48 -27.73
C LEU A 36 -2.21 -4.99 -27.48
N TYR A 37 -2.16 -4.16 -28.51
CA TYR A 37 -1.96 -2.72 -28.37
C TYR A 37 -3.10 -2.06 -27.59
N MET A 38 -4.36 -2.41 -27.85
CA MET A 38 -5.52 -1.90 -27.11
C MET A 38 -5.48 -2.33 -25.65
N SER A 39 -5.13 -3.60 -25.36
CA SER A 39 -4.99 -4.12 -24.01
C SER A 39 -3.87 -3.41 -23.25
N GLU A 40 -2.73 -3.16 -23.88
CA GLU A 40 -1.61 -2.43 -23.27
C GLU A 40 -2.00 -0.99 -22.94
N GLN A 41 -2.67 -0.29 -23.86
CA GLN A 41 -3.14 1.08 -23.57
C GLN A 41 -4.14 1.14 -22.42
N ALA A 42 -5.08 0.19 -22.35
CA ALA A 42 -6.03 0.10 -21.25
C ALA A 42 -5.31 -0.12 -19.91
N THR A 43 -4.36 -1.04 -19.88
CA THR A 43 -3.54 -1.34 -18.69
C THR A 43 -2.71 -0.13 -18.24
N ARG A 44 -2.07 0.59 -19.18
CA ARG A 44 -1.31 1.81 -18.86
C ARG A 44 -2.20 2.89 -18.23
N LYS A 45 -3.37 3.15 -18.79
CA LYS A 45 -4.33 4.10 -18.23
C LYS A 45 -4.78 3.72 -16.81
N GLN A 46 -4.96 2.44 -16.53
CA GLN A 46 -5.28 1.96 -15.19
C GLN A 46 -4.12 2.16 -14.21
N LEU A 47 -2.89 1.85 -14.64
CA LEU A 47 -1.68 2.07 -13.82
C LEU A 47 -1.47 3.55 -13.50
N ASP A 48 -1.70 4.45 -14.46
CA ASP A 48 -1.62 5.89 -14.22
C ASP A 48 -2.64 6.36 -13.17
N LYS A 49 -3.88 5.88 -13.25
CA LYS A 49 -4.92 6.18 -12.25
C LYS A 49 -4.54 5.64 -10.87
N ILE A 50 -3.99 4.42 -10.79
CA ILE A 50 -3.52 3.84 -9.54
C ILE A 50 -2.37 4.67 -8.95
N SER A 51 -1.42 5.08 -9.78
CA SER A 51 -0.31 5.94 -9.37
C SER A 51 -0.79 7.28 -8.81
N GLU A 52 -1.77 7.91 -9.43
CA GLU A 52 -2.36 9.16 -8.93
C GLU A 52 -3.05 8.97 -7.57
N ILE A 53 -3.79 7.87 -7.38
CA ILE A 53 -4.40 7.53 -6.10
C ILE A 53 -3.32 7.33 -5.04
N GLN A 54 -2.23 6.64 -5.38
CA GLN A 54 -1.09 6.45 -4.48
C GLN A 54 -0.47 7.79 -4.06
N VAL A 55 -0.30 8.72 -5.00
CA VAL A 55 0.19 10.07 -4.72
C VAL A 55 -0.79 10.84 -3.81
N ALA A 56 -2.11 10.69 -4.03
CA ALA A 56 -3.11 11.34 -3.19
C ALA A 56 -3.13 10.78 -1.76
N VAL A 57 -2.98 9.45 -1.60
CA VAL A 57 -2.85 8.77 -0.30
C VAL A 57 -1.61 9.25 0.44
N ASN A 58 -0.52 9.55 -0.27
CA ASN A 58 0.72 10.02 0.33
C ASN A 58 0.69 11.49 0.76
N ARG A 59 -0.47 12.17 0.68
CA ARG A 59 -0.65 13.56 1.14
C ARG A 59 -1.09 13.68 2.59
N LEU A 60 -0.63 12.79 3.47
CA LEU A 60 -0.85 12.95 4.91
C LEU A 60 -0.20 14.24 5.42
N PRO A 61 -0.81 14.93 6.41
CA PRO A 61 -0.26 16.16 6.94
C PRO A 61 1.13 15.95 7.53
N LYS A 62 2.14 16.51 6.89
CA LYS A 62 3.55 16.40 7.32
C LYS A 62 3.83 17.02 8.69
N GLU A 63 2.89 17.78 9.19
CA GLU A 63 2.91 18.34 10.55
C GLU A 63 2.90 17.23 11.60
N TYR A 64 2.02 16.22 11.42
CA TYR A 64 1.81 15.14 12.41
C TYR A 64 2.53 13.84 12.04
N PHE A 65 2.87 13.68 10.77
CA PHE A 65 3.39 12.43 10.24
C PHE A 65 4.79 12.60 9.64
N ARG A 66 5.64 11.62 9.90
CA ARG A 66 6.91 11.42 9.22
C ARG A 66 6.76 10.34 8.15
N GLU A 67 7.14 10.67 6.93
CA GLU A 67 7.17 9.73 5.83
C GLU A 67 8.40 8.81 5.94
N ASP A 68 8.15 7.51 5.90
CA ASP A 68 9.15 6.48 5.65
C ASP A 68 9.04 6.08 4.17
N SER A 69 9.78 6.77 3.32
CA SER A 69 9.72 6.60 1.87
C SER A 69 10.27 5.25 1.40
N ILE A 70 11.13 4.60 2.19
CA ILE A 70 11.67 3.27 1.90
C ILE A 70 10.56 2.23 2.06
N ASN A 71 9.84 2.27 3.18
CA ASN A 71 8.80 1.30 3.51
C ASN A 71 7.39 1.78 3.10
N LYS A 72 7.28 2.96 2.44
CA LYS A 72 6.02 3.57 1.96
C LYS A 72 4.93 3.63 3.03
N ARG A 73 5.31 4.08 4.22
CA ARG A 73 4.42 4.20 5.37
C ARG A 73 4.62 5.54 6.10
N TRP A 74 3.67 5.85 6.96
CA TRP A 74 3.68 7.06 7.75
C TRP A 74 3.70 6.71 9.24
N THR A 75 4.62 7.30 9.96
CA THR A 75 4.72 7.15 11.42
C THR A 75 4.31 8.47 12.05
N LEU A 76 3.55 8.45 13.14
CA LEU A 76 3.36 9.63 13.94
C LEU A 76 4.73 10.15 14.38
N ARG A 77 4.92 11.48 14.29
CA ARG A 77 6.13 12.11 14.79
C ARG A 77 6.21 11.91 16.29
N GLU A 78 7.42 11.93 16.84
CA GLU A 78 7.68 11.66 18.24
C GLU A 78 6.82 12.55 19.17
N GLU A 79 6.76 13.83 18.87
CA GLU A 79 5.99 14.82 19.62
C GLU A 79 4.46 14.58 19.60
N PHE A 80 3.98 13.73 18.70
CA PHE A 80 2.55 13.41 18.50
C PHE A 80 2.21 11.96 18.86
N THR A 81 3.21 11.16 19.18
CA THR A 81 3.01 9.78 19.61
C THR A 81 2.51 9.74 21.05
N PRO A 82 1.47 8.94 21.37
CA PRO A 82 1.01 8.81 22.76
C PRO A 82 2.13 8.29 23.67
N HIS A 83 2.33 8.95 24.79
CA HIS A 83 3.33 8.58 25.79
C HIS A 83 2.78 7.50 26.74
N PHE A 84 2.62 6.28 26.22
CA PHE A 84 2.14 5.17 27.03
C PHE A 84 3.07 4.90 28.22
N ALA A 85 2.46 4.60 29.38
CA ALA A 85 3.23 4.11 30.52
C ALA A 85 3.83 2.72 30.22
N SER A 86 4.84 2.34 31.01
CA SER A 86 5.45 1.01 30.84
C SER A 86 4.41 -0.08 31.05
N ARG A 87 4.32 -1.02 30.11
CA ARG A 87 3.37 -2.16 30.12
C ARG A 87 1.88 -1.75 30.14
N ASP A 88 1.58 -0.51 29.72
CA ASP A 88 0.22 0.02 29.66
C ASP A 88 -0.13 0.45 28.23
N ALA A 89 -1.41 0.33 27.89
CA ALA A 89 -1.98 0.75 26.62
C ALA A 89 -2.95 1.94 26.79
N THR A 90 -3.06 2.50 28.01
CA THR A 90 -3.92 3.63 28.29
C THR A 90 -3.31 4.91 27.72
N ILE A 91 -4.07 5.62 26.87
CA ILE A 91 -3.65 6.91 26.35
C ILE A 91 -3.71 7.94 27.51
N PRO A 92 -2.59 8.61 27.82
CA PRO A 92 -2.58 9.62 28.88
C PRO A 92 -3.55 10.78 28.59
N PRO A 93 -4.21 11.33 29.62
CA PRO A 93 -5.14 12.46 29.43
C PRO A 93 -4.52 13.66 28.70
N ARG A 94 -3.23 13.90 28.90
CA ARG A 94 -2.48 15.00 28.26
C ARG A 94 -2.37 14.82 26.73
N ASP A 95 -2.35 13.58 26.24
CA ASP A 95 -2.17 13.25 24.82
C ASP A 95 -3.52 13.07 24.10
N THR A 96 -4.61 12.92 24.85
CA THR A 96 -5.96 12.60 24.34
C THR A 96 -6.44 13.61 23.30
N ALA A 97 -6.38 14.90 23.61
CA ALA A 97 -6.87 15.95 22.69
C ALA A 97 -6.10 15.96 21.36
N GLN A 98 -4.80 15.75 21.43
CA GLN A 98 -3.91 15.70 20.28
C GLN A 98 -4.21 14.49 19.38
N ILE A 99 -4.39 13.32 19.97
CA ILE A 99 -4.73 12.11 19.21
C ILE A 99 -6.10 12.24 18.54
N ILE A 100 -7.08 12.85 19.20
CA ILE A 100 -8.39 13.16 18.59
C ILE A 100 -8.20 14.08 17.37
N TYR A 101 -7.41 15.15 17.50
CA TYR A 101 -7.18 16.08 16.41
C TYR A 101 -6.50 15.42 15.20
N ILE A 102 -5.56 14.52 15.44
CA ILE A 102 -4.93 13.70 14.39
C ILE A 102 -5.97 12.84 13.67
N GLY A 103 -6.86 12.18 14.40
CA GLY A 103 -7.96 11.40 13.82
C GLY A 103 -8.90 12.25 12.95
N GLN A 104 -9.22 13.46 13.38
CA GLN A 104 -10.01 14.42 12.59
C GLN A 104 -9.28 14.84 11.30
N SER A 105 -7.97 15.03 11.37
CA SER A 105 -7.15 15.34 10.18
C SER A 105 -7.10 14.17 9.20
N LEU A 106 -6.94 12.95 9.68
CA LEU A 106 -7.02 11.74 8.86
C LEU A 106 -8.39 11.58 8.22
N MET A 107 -9.47 11.86 8.95
CA MET A 107 -10.83 11.81 8.42
C MET A 107 -11.03 12.79 7.25
N LYS A 108 -10.43 13.99 7.31
CA LYS A 108 -10.44 14.93 6.18
C LYS A 108 -9.73 14.36 4.96
N VAL A 109 -8.61 13.68 5.15
CA VAL A 109 -7.88 13.01 4.06
C VAL A 109 -8.75 11.90 3.45
N VAL A 110 -9.34 11.03 4.27
CA VAL A 110 -10.23 9.95 3.80
C VAL A 110 -11.40 10.51 2.99
N LYS A 111 -12.06 11.58 3.49
CA LYS A 111 -13.15 12.25 2.75
C LYS A 111 -12.70 12.82 1.41
N SER A 112 -11.50 13.40 1.35
CA SER A 112 -10.96 13.92 0.08
C SER A 112 -10.60 12.80 -0.89
N LEU A 113 -10.13 11.65 -0.42
CA LEU A 113 -9.87 10.47 -1.24
C LEU A 113 -11.17 9.87 -1.78
N ASN A 114 -12.23 9.82 -0.99
CA ASN A 114 -13.54 9.37 -1.43
C ASN A 114 -14.17 10.32 -2.47
N ALA A 115 -13.96 11.63 -2.32
CA ALA A 115 -14.38 12.61 -3.34
C ALA A 115 -13.64 12.42 -4.66
N LEU A 116 -12.34 12.11 -4.62
CA LEU A 116 -11.55 11.75 -5.81
C LEU A 116 -12.11 10.50 -6.49
N LYS A 117 -12.40 9.45 -5.73
CA LYS A 117 -12.99 8.20 -6.24
C LYS A 117 -14.29 8.44 -7.00
N SER A 118 -15.12 9.36 -6.51
CA SER A 118 -16.43 9.68 -7.11
C SER A 118 -16.35 10.56 -8.37
N SER A 119 -15.15 10.97 -8.79
CA SER A 119 -14.98 11.75 -10.01
C SER A 119 -15.02 10.88 -11.27
N ASP A 120 -15.53 11.44 -12.38
CA ASP A 120 -15.62 10.75 -13.68
C ASP A 120 -14.26 10.18 -14.14
N LYS A 121 -13.16 10.82 -13.72
CA LYS A 121 -11.80 10.38 -14.04
C LYS A 121 -11.50 8.96 -13.57
N TYR A 122 -12.10 8.54 -12.45
CA TYR A 122 -11.89 7.21 -11.84
C TYR A 122 -13.09 6.29 -12.02
N ALA A 123 -14.07 6.68 -12.83
CA ALA A 123 -15.18 5.82 -13.19
C ALA A 123 -14.68 4.48 -13.74
N GLY A 124 -15.27 3.38 -13.26
CA GLY A 124 -14.87 2.01 -13.62
C GLY A 124 -13.75 1.40 -12.78
N LEU A 125 -13.21 2.13 -11.77
CA LEU A 125 -12.32 1.57 -10.77
C LEU A 125 -13.08 1.41 -9.45
N ASP A 126 -13.23 0.18 -8.96
CA ASP A 126 -13.71 -0.05 -7.59
C ASP A 126 -12.53 0.09 -6.61
N VAL A 127 -12.32 1.32 -6.14
CA VAL A 127 -11.26 1.64 -5.18
C VAL A 127 -11.89 1.78 -3.79
N LYS A 128 -11.42 0.99 -2.84
CA LYS A 128 -11.67 1.15 -1.42
C LYS A 128 -10.40 1.58 -0.71
N TYR A 129 -10.52 2.23 0.41
CA TYR A 129 -9.38 2.58 1.23
C TYR A 129 -9.39 1.76 2.51
N MET A 130 -8.20 1.40 2.97
CA MET A 130 -7.99 0.73 4.24
C MET A 130 -7.02 1.57 5.09
N LEU A 131 -7.49 1.99 6.25
CA LEU A 131 -6.67 2.63 7.27
C LEU A 131 -6.08 1.52 8.16
N VAL A 132 -4.77 1.40 8.17
CA VAL A 132 -4.05 0.51 9.07
C VAL A 132 -3.53 1.31 10.25
N ILE A 133 -3.88 0.89 11.46
CA ILE A 133 -3.37 1.42 12.72
C ILE A 133 -2.50 0.33 13.32
N GLU A 134 -1.20 0.53 13.33
CA GLU A 134 -0.23 -0.43 13.83
C GLU A 134 0.45 0.11 15.07
N GLY A 135 0.36 -0.63 16.17
CA GLY A 135 1.12 -0.35 17.38
C GLY A 135 2.46 -1.07 17.38
N MET A 136 3.45 -0.42 17.97
CA MET A 136 4.77 -1.00 18.18
C MET A 136 5.15 -0.95 19.67
N ALA A 137 5.98 -1.90 20.09
CA ALA A 137 6.60 -1.94 21.41
C ALA A 137 8.12 -1.79 21.28
N SER A 138 8.76 -1.20 22.28
CA SER A 138 10.22 -1.19 22.39
C SER A 138 10.74 -2.63 22.66
N ASN A 139 11.95 -2.91 22.24
CA ASN A 139 12.64 -4.19 22.48
C ASN A 139 13.16 -4.26 23.94
N ILE A 140 12.29 -3.96 24.89
CA ILE A 140 12.54 -4.16 26.33
C ILE A 140 11.89 -5.49 26.69
N GLN A 141 12.60 -6.29 27.48
CA GLN A 141 12.17 -7.64 27.83
C GLN A 141 10.81 -7.64 28.54
N TYR A 142 9.76 -7.99 27.78
CA TYR A 142 8.40 -8.18 28.28
C TYR A 142 7.71 -9.24 27.42
N SER A 143 7.21 -10.28 28.06
CA SER A 143 6.66 -11.46 27.38
C SER A 143 5.40 -11.17 26.56
N ARG A 144 4.71 -10.07 26.80
CA ARG A 144 3.45 -9.68 26.15
C ARG A 144 3.58 -8.45 25.27
N ASN A 145 4.74 -8.24 24.66
CA ASN A 145 4.95 -7.09 23.78
C ASN A 145 4.03 -7.12 22.55
N ASP A 146 3.67 -8.29 22.06
CA ASP A 146 2.78 -8.44 20.90
C ASP A 146 1.36 -7.97 21.25
N GLU A 147 0.80 -8.47 22.34
CA GLU A 147 -0.53 -8.05 22.82
C GLU A 147 -0.52 -6.56 23.19
N LEU A 148 0.50 -6.10 23.90
CA LEU A 148 0.62 -4.70 24.32
C LEU A 148 0.63 -3.75 23.10
N SER A 149 1.35 -4.10 22.05
CA SER A 149 1.39 -3.29 20.84
C SER A 149 0.03 -3.23 20.15
N TYR A 150 -0.68 -4.34 20.09
CA TYR A 150 -2.05 -4.40 19.56
C TYR A 150 -3.01 -3.57 20.40
N ASP A 151 -2.96 -3.71 21.73
CA ASP A 151 -3.82 -2.97 22.67
C ASP A 151 -3.62 -1.46 22.56
N ARG A 152 -2.39 -1.01 22.31
CA ARG A 152 -2.07 0.42 22.07
C ARG A 152 -2.71 0.95 20.79
N ALA A 153 -2.64 0.19 19.70
CA ALA A 153 -3.33 0.54 18.46
C ALA A 153 -4.85 0.57 18.65
N LEU A 154 -5.38 -0.42 19.37
CA LEU A 154 -6.80 -0.52 19.69
C LEU A 154 -7.27 0.65 20.57
N ALA A 155 -6.47 1.10 21.51
CA ALA A 155 -6.78 2.27 22.35
C ALA A 155 -6.93 3.55 21.50
N VAL A 156 -6.08 3.76 20.50
CA VAL A 156 -6.20 4.88 19.56
C VAL A 156 -7.48 4.79 18.76
N TYR A 157 -7.76 3.62 18.19
CA TYR A 157 -8.99 3.39 17.43
C TYR A 157 -10.25 3.67 18.25
N TYR A 158 -10.35 3.14 19.47
CA TYR A 158 -11.50 3.37 20.32
C TYR A 158 -11.60 4.82 20.80
N LEU A 159 -10.48 5.51 21.01
CA LEU A 159 -10.50 6.93 21.33
C LEU A 159 -11.14 7.71 20.19
N TRP A 160 -10.75 7.44 18.95
CA TRP A 160 -11.36 8.07 17.78
C TRP A 160 -12.84 7.75 17.65
N LYS A 161 -13.22 6.49 17.74
CA LYS A 161 -14.61 6.05 17.60
C LYS A 161 -15.54 6.68 18.65
N ARG A 162 -15.09 6.75 19.91
CA ARG A 162 -15.84 7.42 21.00
C ARG A 162 -15.99 8.93 20.81
N ASN A 163 -15.13 9.55 20.03
CA ASN A 163 -15.19 10.98 19.71
C ASN A 163 -15.81 11.26 18.33
N GLY A 164 -16.59 10.33 17.79
CA GLY A 164 -17.32 10.49 16.52
C GLY A 164 -16.46 10.46 15.27
N ILE A 165 -15.21 9.98 15.37
CA ILE A 165 -14.32 9.77 14.24
C ILE A 165 -14.46 8.31 13.83
N ASP A 166 -15.39 8.04 12.91
CA ASP A 166 -15.72 6.70 12.44
C ASP A 166 -15.35 6.57 10.95
N PHE A 167 -14.22 5.93 10.70
CA PHE A 167 -13.69 5.73 9.36
C PHE A 167 -14.51 4.71 8.56
N GLU A 168 -15.09 3.70 9.23
CA GLU A 168 -15.90 2.65 8.61
C GLU A 168 -17.17 3.25 7.99
N ASN A 169 -17.80 4.20 8.68
CA ASN A 169 -18.93 4.96 8.14
C ASN A 169 -18.55 5.93 7.01
N SER A 170 -17.25 6.08 6.75
CA SER A 170 -16.72 6.93 5.68
C SER A 170 -16.14 6.11 4.52
N ASP A 171 -16.65 4.89 4.30
CA ASP A 171 -16.21 3.98 3.22
C ASP A 171 -14.69 3.70 3.26
N CYS A 172 -14.16 3.59 4.47
CA CYS A 172 -12.75 3.27 4.73
C CYS A 172 -12.68 2.10 5.71
N GLU A 173 -12.16 0.98 5.26
CA GLU A 173 -11.95 -0.20 6.12
C GLU A 173 -10.87 0.12 7.17
N VAL A 174 -11.03 -0.33 8.40
CA VAL A 174 -10.03 -0.15 9.44
C VAL A 174 -9.42 -1.49 9.80
N GLN A 175 -8.09 -1.55 9.77
CA GLN A 175 -7.31 -2.69 10.26
C GLN A 175 -6.46 -2.26 11.43
N ILE A 176 -6.53 -3.02 12.52
CA ILE A 176 -5.72 -2.81 13.72
C ILE A 176 -4.69 -3.94 13.79
N SER A 177 -3.44 -3.59 14.02
CA SER A 177 -2.36 -4.55 14.16
C SER A 177 -1.39 -4.18 15.27
N GLY A 178 -0.66 -5.18 15.76
CA GLY A 178 0.43 -5.00 16.70
C GLY A 178 1.66 -5.75 16.20
N SER A 179 2.78 -5.06 16.04
CA SER A 179 4.05 -5.64 15.59
C SER A 179 4.93 -6.11 16.74
N GLY A 180 4.54 -5.82 17.98
CA GLY A 180 5.38 -6.13 19.14
C GLY A 180 6.75 -5.50 19.01
N ILE A 181 7.76 -6.32 19.18
CA ILE A 181 9.18 -5.96 18.97
C ILE A 181 9.68 -6.34 17.58
N ARG A 182 8.82 -6.89 16.73
CA ARG A 182 9.12 -7.32 15.36
C ARG A 182 8.75 -6.25 14.35
N GLY A 183 9.07 -6.50 13.11
CA GLY A 183 8.75 -5.59 12.02
C GLY A 183 9.83 -4.54 11.79
N ILE A 184 9.48 -3.53 10.99
CA ILE A 184 10.40 -2.48 10.59
C ILE A 184 10.43 -1.40 11.66
N ARG A 185 11.58 -1.23 12.30
CA ARG A 185 11.80 -0.27 13.37
C ARG A 185 12.09 1.12 12.82
N PRO A 186 11.30 2.17 13.17
CA PRO A 186 11.57 3.53 12.70
C PRO A 186 12.73 4.22 13.42
N TYR A 187 13.12 3.72 14.57
CA TYR A 187 14.22 4.24 15.38
C TYR A 187 15.25 3.15 15.67
N ASN A 188 16.44 3.52 16.10
CA ASN A 188 17.55 2.61 16.39
C ASN A 188 17.98 1.79 15.14
N THR A 189 17.78 2.36 13.96
CA THR A 189 17.91 1.66 12.66
C THR A 189 19.33 1.10 12.44
N ALA A 190 20.36 1.85 12.83
CA ALA A 190 21.75 1.40 12.69
C ALA A 190 22.02 0.09 13.45
N TYR A 191 21.44 -0.05 14.65
CA TYR A 191 21.53 -1.29 15.41
C TYR A 191 20.85 -2.45 14.68
N TYR A 192 19.60 -2.27 14.25
CA TYR A 192 18.84 -3.34 13.60
C TYR A 192 19.41 -3.75 12.24
N GLU A 193 19.96 -2.80 11.47
CA GLU A 193 20.65 -3.09 10.22
C GLU A 193 21.94 -3.90 10.45
N ALA A 194 22.70 -3.55 11.48
CA ALA A 194 23.92 -4.28 11.83
C ALA A 194 23.62 -5.68 12.35
N GLU A 195 22.57 -5.83 13.20
CA GLU A 195 22.11 -7.11 13.71
C GLU A 195 21.66 -8.03 12.56
N GLN A 196 20.89 -7.51 11.62
CA GLN A 196 20.43 -8.27 10.44
C GLN A 196 21.58 -8.73 9.55
N LYS A 197 22.65 -7.94 9.46
CA LYS A 197 23.88 -8.30 8.73
C LYS A 197 24.81 -9.23 9.49
N GLY A 198 24.49 -9.55 10.74
CA GLY A 198 25.31 -10.39 11.62
C GLY A 198 26.59 -9.69 12.08
N ASP A 199 26.61 -8.36 12.17
CA ASP A 199 27.77 -7.60 12.62
C ASP A 199 28.04 -7.89 14.12
N PRO A 200 29.23 -8.42 14.50
CA PRO A 200 29.57 -8.70 15.89
C PRO A 200 29.61 -7.44 16.78
N ASN A 201 29.67 -6.25 16.19
CA ASN A 201 29.67 -4.97 16.89
C ASN A 201 28.26 -4.33 16.96
N ALA A 202 27.22 -4.98 16.46
CA ALA A 202 25.85 -4.43 16.46
C ALA A 202 25.43 -3.91 17.85
N SER A 203 25.74 -4.65 18.92
CA SER A 203 25.40 -4.26 20.29
C SER A 203 25.94 -2.90 20.72
N LYS A 204 27.05 -2.44 20.13
CA LYS A 204 27.65 -1.13 20.43
C LYS A 204 26.83 0.03 19.83
N LEU A 205 25.99 -0.26 18.84
CA LEU A 205 25.13 0.71 18.18
C LEU A 205 23.77 0.85 18.87
N TYR A 206 23.46 -0.05 19.83
CA TYR A 206 22.20 -0.01 20.55
C TYR A 206 22.09 1.22 21.43
N ASN A 207 21.03 1.99 21.24
CA ASN A 207 20.71 3.18 22.03
C ASN A 207 19.32 3.00 22.68
N LEU A 208 19.30 2.93 24.01
CA LEU A 208 18.06 2.70 24.77
C LEU A 208 17.04 3.82 24.56
N HIS A 209 17.48 5.08 24.52
CA HIS A 209 16.60 6.21 24.32
C HIS A 209 15.95 6.19 22.92
N GLU A 210 16.71 5.83 21.88
CA GLU A 210 16.14 5.61 20.54
C GLU A 210 15.20 4.40 20.52
N GLU A 211 15.50 3.38 21.31
CA GLU A 211 14.65 2.19 21.39
C GLU A 211 13.29 2.48 22.04
N GLU A 212 13.27 3.33 23.05
CA GLU A 212 12.02 3.76 23.70
C GLU A 212 11.07 4.47 22.71
N LYS A 213 11.60 5.18 21.73
CA LYS A 213 10.82 5.83 20.66
C LYS A 213 10.12 4.83 19.74
N ASN A 214 10.55 3.58 19.72
CA ASN A 214 9.86 2.51 19.01
C ASN A 214 8.50 2.13 19.64
N GLN A 215 8.15 2.68 20.80
CA GLN A 215 6.80 2.63 21.35
C GLN A 215 5.90 3.64 20.62
N CYS A 216 5.65 3.42 19.34
CA CYS A 216 4.97 4.37 18.48
C CYS A 216 3.74 3.76 17.80
N ILE A 217 2.95 4.65 17.20
CA ILE A 217 1.81 4.28 16.36
C ILE A 217 2.18 4.59 14.91
N ILE A 218 2.01 3.60 14.04
CA ILE A 218 2.19 3.72 12.61
C ILE A 218 0.82 3.77 11.95
N ILE A 219 0.67 4.69 11.01
CA ILE A 219 -0.56 4.86 10.25
C ILE A 219 -0.24 4.64 8.77
N GLN A 220 -1.08 3.83 8.13
CA GLN A 220 -1.02 3.64 6.68
C GLN A 220 -2.42 3.77 6.10
N ILE A 221 -2.54 4.45 4.97
CA ILE A 221 -3.74 4.40 4.14
C ILE A 221 -3.38 3.63 2.88
N ILE A 222 -4.06 2.51 2.65
CA ILE A 222 -3.77 1.59 1.54
C ILE A 222 -4.97 1.59 0.60
N PRO A 223 -4.81 1.92 -0.69
CA PRO A 223 -5.86 1.72 -1.67
C PRO A 223 -6.02 0.22 -1.95
N LYS A 224 -7.23 -0.29 -1.76
CA LYS A 224 -7.65 -1.63 -2.19
C LYS A 224 -8.39 -1.50 -3.51
N ILE A 225 -7.85 -2.06 -4.56
CA ILE A 225 -8.48 -2.04 -5.88
C ILE A 225 -9.06 -3.43 -6.12
N SER A 226 -10.40 -3.51 -6.09
CA SER A 226 -11.14 -4.71 -6.46
C SER A 226 -11.71 -4.52 -7.86
N ASN A 227 -11.55 -5.50 -8.72
CA ASN A 227 -11.95 -5.53 -10.12
C ASN A 227 -11.18 -4.59 -11.05
N ILE A 228 -10.07 -5.08 -11.54
CA ILE A 228 -9.61 -4.73 -12.88
C ILE A 228 -10.47 -5.60 -13.81
N GLU A 229 -11.58 -5.07 -14.33
CA GLU A 229 -12.32 -5.74 -15.40
C GLU A 229 -11.35 -5.96 -16.55
N ARG A 230 -11.17 -7.24 -16.90
CA ARG A 230 -10.31 -7.68 -18.02
C ARG A 230 -11.03 -7.52 -19.33
#